data_5309887f0f601809f2015b175078e26d
#
_entry.id   5309887f0f601809f2015b175078e26d
#
_cell.length_a   1.000
_cell.length_b   1.000
_cell.length_c   1.000
_cell.angle_alpha   90.00
_cell.angle_beta   90.00
_cell.angle_gamma   90.00
#
_symmetry.space_group_name_H-M   'P 1'
#
loop_
_entity.id
_entity.type
_entity.pdbx_description
1 polymer ?
#
loop_
_entity_poly.entity_id
_entity_poly.type
_entity_poly.pdbx_seq_one_letter_code
_entity_poly.pdbx_strand_id
1 'polypeptide(L)'
;MMEFNHIGIFVKSLEIGRQILTETLQIKNWSEPIVDSIQGVTVQFGYDSTDICYELVAPNAKVNPVDNVLKQGKNILNHVAYKVDNIDQAIKKLQDLNNILISGPVKAKAFNDKKIAFLFTKLRFIIELIEK
;
A
#
# COMPACT_ATOMS: atom_id res chain seq x y z
N MET A 1 18.92 1.77 5.38
CA MET A 1 17.92 1.92 6.48
C MET A 1 16.52 1.97 5.89
N MET A 2 15.57 1.36 6.56
CA MET A 2 14.16 1.39 6.15
C MET A 2 13.43 2.51 6.87
N GLU A 3 12.69 3.32 6.12
CA GLU A 3 11.90 4.43 6.66
C GLU A 3 10.42 4.13 6.52
N PHE A 4 9.67 4.14 7.61
CA PHE A 4 8.22 3.94 7.57
C PHE A 4 7.57 5.01 6.68
N ASN A 5 6.64 4.60 5.84
CA ASN A 5 5.94 5.50 4.94
C ASN A 5 4.42 5.53 5.20
N HIS A 6 3.76 4.40 5.15
CA HIS A 6 2.31 4.37 5.32
C HIS A 6 1.76 3.00 5.69
N ILE A 7 0.49 3.00 6.08
CA ILE A 7 -0.32 1.80 6.29
C ILE A 7 -1.34 1.74 5.14
N GLY A 8 -1.38 0.64 4.42
CA GLY A 8 -2.29 0.46 3.27
C GLY A 8 -3.56 -0.28 3.67
N ILE A 9 -4.70 0.29 3.27
CA ILE A 9 -6.02 -0.28 3.55
C ILE A 9 -6.76 -0.43 2.21
N PHE A 10 -7.25 -1.64 1.93
CA PHE A 10 -8.04 -1.90 0.74
C PHE A 10 -9.49 -1.54 0.98
N VAL A 11 -10.10 -0.81 0.04
CA VAL A 11 -11.48 -0.36 0.13
C VAL A 11 -12.19 -0.56 -1.19
N LYS A 12 -13.51 -0.73 -1.14
CA LYS A 12 -14.32 -0.84 -2.35
C LYS A 12 -14.45 0.51 -3.06
N SER A 13 -14.52 1.59 -2.29
CA SER A 13 -14.69 2.94 -2.79
C SER A 13 -13.85 3.90 -1.94
N LEU A 14 -13.11 4.79 -2.58
CA LEU A 14 -12.34 5.82 -1.87
C LEU A 14 -13.25 6.71 -1.02
N GLU A 15 -14.41 7.08 -1.55
CA GLU A 15 -15.35 7.95 -0.85
C GLU A 15 -15.82 7.33 0.46
N ILE A 16 -16.24 6.06 0.42
CA ILE A 16 -16.72 5.35 1.61
C ILE A 16 -15.57 5.14 2.60
N GLY A 17 -14.42 4.70 2.13
CA GLY A 17 -13.24 4.49 2.98
C GLY A 17 -12.79 5.78 3.65
N ARG A 18 -12.74 6.87 2.92
CA ARG A 18 -12.39 8.18 3.44
C ARG A 18 -13.36 8.63 4.53
N GLN A 19 -14.65 8.48 4.30
CA GLN A 19 -15.66 8.83 5.29
C GLN A 19 -15.48 8.04 6.57
N ILE A 20 -15.34 6.72 6.46
CA ILE A 20 -15.19 5.84 7.63
C ILE A 20 -13.93 6.21 8.44
N LEU A 21 -12.80 6.40 7.78
CA LEU A 21 -11.55 6.72 8.49
C LEU A 21 -11.55 8.13 9.07
N THR A 22 -12.18 9.09 8.40
CA THR A 22 -12.34 10.44 8.93
C THR A 22 -13.13 10.40 10.24
N GLU A 23 -14.24 9.66 10.27
CA GLU A 23 -15.09 9.57 11.45
C GLU A 23 -14.49 8.71 12.56
N THR A 24 -13.84 7.60 12.20
CA THR A 24 -13.36 6.60 13.16
C THR A 24 -12.01 6.96 13.76
N LEU A 25 -11.06 7.40 12.92
CA LEU A 25 -9.68 7.67 13.34
C LEU A 25 -9.29 9.15 13.22
N GLN A 26 -10.24 10.01 12.88
CA GLN A 26 -10.01 11.45 12.70
C GLN A 26 -8.92 11.73 11.65
N ILE A 27 -8.84 10.89 10.65
CA ILE A 27 -7.90 11.08 9.54
C ILE A 27 -8.38 12.25 8.69
N LYS A 28 -7.47 13.13 8.33
CA LYS A 28 -7.76 14.34 7.54
C LYS A 28 -6.58 14.66 6.64
N ASN A 29 -6.64 15.81 5.97
CA ASN A 29 -5.61 16.22 5.00
C ASN A 29 -5.45 15.20 3.88
N TRP A 30 -6.60 14.77 3.35
CA TRP A 30 -6.63 13.82 2.24
C TRP A 30 -6.01 14.42 0.98
N SER A 31 -5.14 13.68 0.32
CA SER A 31 -4.56 14.04 -0.96
C SER A 31 -5.61 13.97 -2.07
N GLU A 32 -5.28 14.50 -3.26
CA GLU A 32 -6.03 14.17 -4.46
C GLU A 32 -5.87 12.68 -4.76
N PRO A 33 -6.90 12.03 -5.32
CA PRO A 33 -6.77 10.64 -5.76
C PRO A 33 -5.72 10.49 -6.86
N ILE A 34 -4.97 9.39 -6.84
CA ILE A 34 -3.94 9.09 -7.82
C ILE A 34 -4.33 7.80 -8.53
N VAL A 35 -4.48 7.87 -9.86
CA VAL A 35 -4.84 6.72 -10.69
C VAL A 35 -3.57 5.98 -11.09
N ASP A 36 -3.51 4.68 -10.81
CA ASP A 36 -2.44 3.78 -11.27
C ASP A 36 -3.04 2.72 -12.17
N SER A 37 -2.98 2.96 -13.48
CA SER A 37 -3.56 2.05 -14.48
C SER A 37 -2.74 0.75 -14.63
N ILE A 38 -1.47 0.77 -14.26
CA ILE A 38 -0.61 -0.42 -14.32
C ILE A 38 -1.07 -1.43 -13.28
N GLN A 39 -1.39 -0.98 -12.07
CA GLN A 39 -1.83 -1.84 -10.98
C GLN A 39 -3.35 -1.99 -10.89
N GLY A 40 -4.11 -1.24 -11.69
CA GLY A 40 -5.57 -1.32 -11.70
C GLY A 40 -6.23 -0.74 -10.46
N VAL A 41 -5.61 0.25 -9.84
CA VAL A 41 -6.10 0.86 -8.60
C VAL A 41 -6.07 2.37 -8.66
N THR A 42 -6.88 3.00 -7.80
CA THR A 42 -6.79 4.42 -7.48
C THR A 42 -6.51 4.52 -6.00
N VAL A 43 -5.55 5.35 -5.63
CA VAL A 43 -5.12 5.48 -4.23
C VAL A 43 -5.33 6.90 -3.73
N GLN A 44 -5.46 7.04 -2.41
CA GLN A 44 -5.58 8.33 -1.77
C GLN A 44 -4.93 8.28 -0.39
N PHE A 45 -4.18 9.32 -0.04
CA PHE A 45 -3.46 9.37 1.24
C PHE A 45 -4.15 10.34 2.20
N GLY A 46 -4.21 9.94 3.47
CA GLY A 46 -4.68 10.78 4.56
C GLY A 46 -3.80 10.61 5.78
N TYR A 47 -3.87 11.57 6.71
CA TYR A 47 -2.99 11.60 7.88
C TYR A 47 -3.80 11.73 9.16
N ASP A 48 -3.40 11.00 10.19
CA ASP A 48 -3.98 11.18 11.51
C ASP A 48 -3.33 12.36 12.26
N SER A 49 -3.76 12.61 13.50
CA SER A 49 -3.26 13.76 14.28
C SER A 49 -1.78 13.64 14.69
N THR A 50 -1.18 12.47 14.47
CA THR A 50 0.24 12.20 14.78
C THR A 50 1.09 12.08 13.53
N ASP A 51 0.57 12.51 12.38
CA ASP A 51 1.23 12.48 11.07
C ASP A 51 1.49 11.06 10.53
N ILE A 52 0.76 10.07 11.01
CA ILE A 52 0.79 8.73 10.42
C ILE A 52 -0.02 8.76 9.14
N CYS A 53 0.59 8.29 8.06
CA CYS A 53 -0.02 8.23 6.73
C CYS A 53 -0.78 6.93 6.54
N TYR A 54 -2.02 7.04 6.06
CA TYR A 54 -2.85 5.91 5.63
C TYR A 54 -3.10 6.03 4.14
N GLU A 55 -2.95 4.94 3.42
CA GLU A 55 -3.25 4.87 1.99
C GLU A 55 -4.53 4.04 1.80
N LEU A 56 -5.55 4.66 1.22
CA LEU A 56 -6.71 3.93 0.73
C LEU A 56 -6.41 3.45 -0.68
N VAL A 57 -6.70 2.18 -0.96
CA VAL A 57 -6.49 1.57 -2.26
C VAL A 57 -7.82 0.99 -2.74
N ALA A 58 -8.35 1.53 -3.83
CA ALA A 58 -9.62 1.08 -4.42
C ALA A 58 -9.40 0.57 -5.83
N PRO A 59 -10.20 -0.42 -6.30
CA PRO A 59 -10.07 -0.92 -7.66
C PRO A 59 -10.55 0.11 -8.68
N ASN A 60 -9.87 0.21 -9.82
CA ASN A 60 -10.30 1.03 -10.95
C ASN A 60 -10.30 0.27 -12.27
N ALA A 61 -10.00 -1.02 -12.23
CA ALA A 61 -9.94 -1.88 -13.42
C ALA A 61 -10.46 -3.27 -13.06
N LYS A 62 -10.81 -4.04 -14.08
CA LYS A 62 -11.33 -5.40 -13.90
C LYS A 62 -10.28 -6.32 -13.26
N VAL A 63 -9.00 -6.15 -13.62
CA VAL A 63 -7.88 -6.87 -13.01
C VAL A 63 -7.22 -5.95 -12.00
N ASN A 64 -7.29 -6.31 -10.72
CA ASN A 64 -6.76 -5.50 -9.63
C ASN A 64 -6.51 -6.39 -8.41
N PRO A 65 -5.65 -5.98 -7.46
CA PRO A 65 -5.37 -6.79 -6.28
C PRO A 65 -6.41 -6.66 -5.16
N VAL A 66 -7.36 -5.74 -5.27
CA VAL A 66 -8.27 -5.38 -4.18
C VAL A 66 -9.50 -6.29 -4.09
N ASP A 67 -10.14 -6.57 -5.24
CA ASP A 67 -11.43 -7.27 -5.27
C ASP A 67 -11.40 -8.61 -4.54
N ASN A 68 -10.37 -9.41 -4.77
CA ASN A 68 -10.27 -10.72 -4.15
C ASN A 68 -10.09 -10.64 -2.63
N VAL A 69 -9.32 -9.68 -2.16
CA VAL A 69 -9.10 -9.44 -0.72
C VAL A 69 -10.41 -9.04 -0.06
N LEU A 70 -11.15 -8.11 -0.66
CA LEU A 70 -12.45 -7.68 -0.13
C LEU A 70 -13.47 -8.82 -0.12
N LYS A 71 -13.47 -9.65 -1.17
CA LYS A 71 -14.35 -10.80 -1.27
C LYS A 71 -14.10 -11.80 -0.16
N GLN A 72 -12.83 -12.03 0.19
CA GLN A 72 -12.47 -12.94 1.28
C GLN A 72 -12.77 -12.35 2.65
N GLY A 73 -12.91 -11.03 2.77
CA GLY A 73 -13.23 -10.35 4.01
C GLY A 73 -12.13 -10.36 5.06
N LYS A 74 -10.87 -10.55 4.65
CA LYS A 74 -9.72 -10.55 5.54
C LYS A 74 -8.54 -9.88 4.86
N ASN A 75 -7.57 -9.41 5.67
CA ASN A 75 -6.39 -8.67 5.19
C ASN A 75 -6.77 -7.33 4.52
N ILE A 76 -7.85 -6.72 5.01
CA ILE A 76 -8.31 -5.41 4.55
C ILE A 76 -7.30 -4.33 4.96
N LEU A 77 -6.79 -4.39 6.20
CA LEU A 77 -5.59 -3.68 6.63
C LEU A 77 -4.43 -4.45 6.01
N ASN A 78 -4.02 -4.03 4.83
CA ASN A 78 -3.33 -4.91 3.90
C ASN A 78 -1.82 -4.95 4.07
N HIS A 79 -1.18 -3.78 4.23
CA HIS A 79 0.28 -3.73 4.24
C HIS A 79 0.82 -2.56 5.04
N VAL A 80 2.09 -2.68 5.42
CA VAL A 80 2.90 -1.58 5.94
C VAL A 80 3.98 -1.29 4.91
N ALA A 81 4.23 -0.03 4.62
CA ALA A 81 5.15 0.39 3.58
C ALA A 81 6.37 1.10 4.14
N TYR A 82 7.52 0.78 3.58
CA TYR A 82 8.81 1.34 3.96
C TYR A 82 9.59 1.79 2.74
N LYS A 83 10.24 2.95 2.85
CA LYS A 83 11.18 3.42 1.82
C LYS A 83 12.55 2.82 2.07
N VAL A 84 13.22 2.43 0.97
CA VAL A 84 14.56 1.84 1.00
C VAL A 84 15.44 2.52 -0.05
N ASP A 85 16.75 2.51 0.15
CA ASP A 85 17.69 3.14 -0.78
C ASP A 85 17.84 2.36 -2.09
N ASN A 86 17.91 1.04 -1.99
CA ASN A 86 18.06 0.15 -3.15
C ASN A 86 17.09 -1.01 -3.01
N ILE A 87 16.08 -1.03 -3.88
CA ILE A 87 14.99 -1.99 -3.75
C ILE A 87 15.45 -3.43 -4.03
N ASP A 88 16.36 -3.63 -4.99
CA ASP A 88 16.81 -4.98 -5.32
C ASP A 88 17.61 -5.59 -4.16
N GLN A 89 18.46 -4.80 -3.52
CA GLN A 89 19.20 -5.26 -2.34
C GLN A 89 18.27 -5.53 -1.16
N ALA A 90 17.28 -4.68 -0.96
CA ALA A 90 16.30 -4.84 0.12
C ALA A 90 15.47 -6.11 -0.08
N ILE A 91 15.02 -6.37 -1.31
CA ILE A 91 14.27 -7.59 -1.64
C ILE A 91 15.14 -8.83 -1.33
N LYS A 92 16.37 -8.83 -1.81
CA LYS A 92 17.27 -9.97 -1.59
C LYS A 92 17.48 -10.24 -0.11
N LYS A 93 17.74 -9.19 0.67
CA LYS A 93 17.94 -9.31 2.10
C LYS A 93 16.70 -9.90 2.79
N LEU A 94 15.52 -9.43 2.42
CA LEU A 94 14.28 -9.94 3.00
C LEU A 94 14.00 -11.38 2.57
N GLN A 95 14.31 -11.74 1.32
CA GLN A 95 14.20 -13.13 0.86
C GLN A 95 15.16 -14.05 1.61
N ASP A 96 16.38 -13.60 1.90
CA ASP A 96 17.34 -14.37 2.69
C ASP A 96 16.83 -14.60 4.12
N LEU A 97 15.97 -13.74 4.62
CA LEU A 97 15.28 -13.88 5.91
C LEU A 97 13.97 -14.64 5.81
N ASN A 98 13.73 -15.32 4.67
CA ASN A 98 12.57 -16.17 4.38
C ASN A 98 11.25 -15.41 4.21
N ASN A 99 11.30 -14.15 3.77
CA ASN A 99 10.11 -13.46 3.30
C ASN A 99 9.91 -13.78 1.82
N ILE A 100 8.65 -13.82 1.38
CA ILE A 100 8.29 -14.26 0.03
C ILE A 100 7.94 -13.05 -0.83
N LEU A 101 8.66 -12.87 -1.94
CA LEU A 101 8.32 -11.83 -2.90
C LEU A 101 6.99 -12.19 -3.60
N ILE A 102 5.99 -11.33 -3.45
CA ILE A 102 4.68 -11.51 -4.07
C ILE A 102 4.65 -10.86 -5.45
N SER A 103 5.16 -9.63 -5.57
CA SER A 103 5.14 -8.90 -6.84
C SER A 103 6.20 -7.80 -6.86
N GLY A 104 6.56 -7.38 -8.05
CA GLY A 104 7.54 -6.31 -8.30
C GLY A 104 8.97 -6.81 -8.40
N PRO A 105 9.94 -5.90 -8.57
CA PRO A 105 9.77 -4.43 -8.58
C PRO A 105 9.03 -3.93 -9.83
N VAL A 106 8.12 -2.99 -9.63
CA VAL A 106 7.40 -2.29 -10.71
C VAL A 106 7.25 -0.81 -10.35
N LYS A 107 7.09 0.04 -11.36
CA LYS A 107 6.86 1.46 -11.14
C LYS A 107 5.45 1.71 -10.58
N ALA A 108 5.32 2.68 -9.67
CA ALA A 108 4.04 3.06 -9.08
C ALA A 108 3.79 4.56 -9.22
N LYS A 109 2.63 4.91 -9.75
CA LYS A 109 2.23 6.31 -9.96
C LYS A 109 2.17 7.10 -8.65
N ALA A 110 1.69 6.48 -7.58
CA ALA A 110 1.60 7.12 -6.28
C ALA A 110 2.94 7.60 -5.73
N PHE A 111 4.06 7.09 -6.25
CA PHE A 111 5.41 7.39 -5.78
C PHE A 111 6.29 7.94 -6.90
N ASN A 112 5.72 8.74 -7.80
CA ASN A 112 6.44 9.40 -8.91
C ASN A 112 7.22 8.40 -9.79
N ASP A 113 6.60 7.28 -10.11
CA ASP A 113 7.18 6.20 -10.90
C ASP A 113 8.40 5.53 -10.26
N LYS A 114 8.61 5.71 -8.97
CA LYS A 114 9.60 4.93 -8.22
C LYS A 114 9.16 3.46 -8.16
N LYS A 115 10.13 2.57 -8.05
CA LYS A 115 9.84 1.13 -7.98
C LYS A 115 9.26 0.76 -6.64
N ILE A 116 8.29 -0.14 -6.67
CA ILE A 116 7.71 -0.76 -5.48
C ILE A 116 7.76 -2.28 -5.61
N ALA A 117 7.74 -2.97 -4.49
CA ALA A 117 7.64 -4.42 -4.43
C ALA A 117 6.86 -4.82 -3.18
N PHE A 118 6.21 -5.97 -3.24
CA PHE A 118 5.43 -6.50 -2.12
C PHE A 118 6.00 -7.85 -1.69
N LEU A 119 6.18 -8.03 -0.38
CA LEU A 119 6.66 -9.28 0.20
C LEU A 119 5.70 -9.75 1.31
N PHE A 120 5.55 -11.08 1.42
CA PHE A 120 4.73 -11.70 2.46
C PHE A 120 5.65 -12.19 3.56
N THR A 121 5.37 -11.79 4.80
CA THR A 121 6.21 -12.13 5.96
C THR A 121 5.76 -13.45 6.62
N LYS A 122 6.65 -14.00 7.46
CA LYS A 122 6.32 -15.18 8.28
C LYS A 122 5.17 -14.93 9.26
N LEU A 123 4.95 -13.68 9.65
CA LEU A 123 3.83 -13.30 10.51
C LEU A 123 2.53 -13.11 9.70
N ARG A 124 2.58 -13.39 8.39
CA ARG A 124 1.44 -13.41 7.48
C ARG A 124 0.83 -12.03 7.22
N PHE A 125 1.65 -11.01 7.22
CA PHE A 125 1.25 -9.69 6.70
C PHE A 125 2.16 -9.27 5.56
N ILE A 126 1.74 -8.25 4.80
CA ILE A 126 2.44 -7.78 3.61
C ILE A 126 3.28 -6.56 3.95
N ILE A 127 4.52 -6.54 3.45
CA ILE A 127 5.37 -5.36 3.45
C ILE A 127 5.45 -4.83 2.02
N GLU A 128 5.24 -3.52 1.87
CA GLU A 128 5.55 -2.83 0.62
C GLU A 128 6.90 -2.13 0.77
N LEU A 129 7.79 -2.34 -0.19
CA LEU A 129 9.03 -1.59 -0.31
C LEU A 129 8.88 -0.54 -1.39
N ILE A 130 9.36 0.68 -1.11
CA ILE A 130 9.33 1.81 -2.04
C ILE A 130 10.76 2.30 -2.20
N GLU A 131 11.28 2.33 -3.42
CA GLU A 131 12.63 2.87 -3.66
C GLU A 131 12.62 4.39 -3.52
N LYS A 132 13.61 4.93 -2.85
CA LYS A 132 13.78 6.39 -2.68
C LYS A 132 14.12 7.10 -3.97
#